data_62250a20cbe9ab85b2e7d447f86b7b4b
#
_entry.id   62250a20cbe9ab85b2e7d447f86b7b4b
#
_cell.length_a   1.000
_cell.length_b   1.000
_cell.length_c   1.000
_cell.angle_alpha   90.00
_cell.angle_beta   90.00
_cell.angle_gamma   90.00
#
_symmetry.space_group_name_H-M   'P 1'
#
loop_
_entity.id
_entity.type
_entity.pdbx_description
1 polymer ?
#
loop_
_entity_poly.entity_id
_entity_poly.type
_entity_poly.pdbx_seq_one_letter_code
_entity_poly.pdbx_strand_id
1 'polypeptide(L)'
;MTRVSALLVTLAAALGAALVSGCAGTTSAPAELKPLRVVSDDTVRGFAFPESVAYDPRGKVLYVSEFGSELKPLEKDGKGRISRVSLTGQVLDRQFLPGPGGEALNKPKGIWVQGSRLWVTDIDVVWVFDVTARRGKKLALPGVQFANDLAVARGVLYVSDNRTDQVFRVEPADFLETTAAPKITRAVQGKAMNPNGVYPGRDGSLLVVGFMAADQPRGIYSVSATGDVKTLAPSVGRLDGIYQLDDGSLLVTDWNSGSLLRWSPTGTETLAKGFKGPADFAVVPEAGGFLVIVPDLVQGELRMVRLAR
;
A
#
# COMPACT_ATOMS: atom_id res chain seq x y z
N MET A 1 -33.08 -87.41 -34.75
CA MET A 1 -32.97 -86.56 -35.94
C MET A 1 -33.77 -85.31 -35.68
N THR A 2 -33.13 -84.25 -35.28
CA THR A 2 -33.78 -82.98 -35.16
C THR A 2 -32.72 -81.85 -35.29
N ARG A 3 -32.80 -81.10 -36.31
CA ARG A 3 -31.88 -79.95 -36.65
C ARG A 3 -32.21 -78.76 -35.75
N VAL A 4 -31.20 -78.24 -35.10
CA VAL A 4 -31.30 -76.95 -34.39
C VAL A 4 -30.63 -75.89 -35.26
N SER A 5 -31.40 -74.93 -35.68
CA SER A 5 -30.93 -73.72 -36.43
C SER A 5 -30.38 -72.72 -35.47
N ALA A 6 -29.13 -72.26 -35.69
CA ALA A 6 -28.49 -71.18 -34.96
C ALA A 6 -28.90 -69.80 -35.56
N LEU A 7 -29.42 -68.94 -34.73
CA LEU A 7 -29.75 -67.55 -35.06
C LEU A 7 -28.56 -66.67 -34.73
N LEU A 8 -27.90 -66.07 -35.74
CA LEU A 8 -26.87 -65.03 -35.54
C LEU A 8 -27.53 -63.69 -35.23
N VAL A 9 -27.25 -63.14 -34.09
CA VAL A 9 -27.58 -61.76 -33.71
C VAL A 9 -26.34 -60.92 -33.93
N THR A 10 -26.35 -60.05 -34.90
CA THR A 10 -25.33 -59.00 -35.14
C THR A 10 -25.58 -57.83 -34.24
N LEU A 11 -24.68 -57.55 -33.29
CA LEU A 11 -24.69 -56.38 -32.43
C LEU A 11 -23.94 -55.23 -33.15
N ALA A 12 -24.60 -54.22 -33.56
CA ALA A 12 -24.00 -52.99 -34.10
C ALA A 12 -23.60 -52.07 -32.93
N ALA A 13 -22.28 -51.90 -32.69
CA ALA A 13 -21.75 -50.96 -31.74
C ALA A 13 -21.72 -49.55 -32.37
N ALA A 14 -22.58 -48.65 -31.90
CA ALA A 14 -22.49 -47.25 -32.22
C ALA A 14 -21.45 -46.55 -31.32
N LEU A 15 -20.31 -46.17 -31.92
CA LEU A 15 -19.35 -45.26 -31.24
C LEU A 15 -19.92 -43.85 -31.22
N GLY A 16 -20.41 -43.41 -30.07
CA GLY A 16 -20.70 -42.01 -29.79
C GLY A 16 -19.41 -41.23 -29.54
N ALA A 17 -18.95 -40.41 -30.47
CA ALA A 17 -17.89 -39.44 -30.27
C ALA A 17 -18.44 -38.30 -29.44
N ALA A 18 -18.09 -38.24 -28.13
CA ALA A 18 -18.34 -37.08 -27.27
C ALA A 18 -17.36 -35.98 -27.68
N LEU A 19 -17.85 -34.95 -28.35
CA LEU A 19 -17.12 -33.70 -28.53
C LEU A 19 -16.99 -32.99 -27.19
N VAL A 20 -15.84 -33.12 -26.56
CA VAL A 20 -15.44 -32.30 -25.41
C VAL A 20 -15.14 -30.90 -25.97
N SER A 21 -16.11 -29.98 -25.87
CA SER A 21 -15.94 -28.59 -26.18
C SER A 21 -15.08 -28.00 -25.03
N GLY A 22 -13.76 -28.00 -25.22
CA GLY A 22 -12.83 -27.31 -24.33
C GLY A 22 -13.09 -25.81 -24.43
N CYS A 23 -13.63 -25.20 -23.37
CA CYS A 23 -13.57 -23.75 -23.19
C CYS A 23 -12.10 -23.37 -23.09
N ALA A 24 -11.49 -22.98 -24.21
CA ALA A 24 -10.22 -22.28 -24.20
C ALA A 24 -10.45 -20.95 -23.48
N GLY A 25 -10.05 -20.88 -22.21
CA GLY A 25 -9.94 -19.64 -21.49
C GLY A 25 -9.03 -18.73 -22.30
N THR A 26 -9.59 -17.69 -22.88
CA THR A 26 -8.81 -16.62 -23.50
C THR A 26 -8.01 -15.95 -22.41
N THR A 27 -6.75 -16.36 -22.22
CA THR A 27 -5.76 -15.57 -21.51
C THR A 27 -5.58 -14.30 -22.33
N SER A 28 -6.22 -13.21 -21.89
CA SER A 28 -5.95 -11.89 -22.48
C SER A 28 -4.44 -11.66 -22.37
N ALA A 29 -3.80 -11.31 -23.49
CA ALA A 29 -2.42 -10.87 -23.47
C ALA A 29 -2.24 -9.78 -22.39
N PRO A 30 -1.13 -9.75 -21.66
CA PRO A 30 -0.85 -8.69 -20.71
C PRO A 30 -1.02 -7.34 -21.41
N ALA A 31 -1.80 -6.43 -20.82
CA ALA A 31 -1.97 -5.10 -21.37
C ALA A 31 -0.58 -4.47 -21.57
N GLU A 32 -0.34 -3.96 -22.77
CA GLU A 32 0.92 -3.29 -23.06
C GLU A 32 1.08 -2.10 -22.12
N LEU A 33 2.19 -2.07 -21.38
CA LEU A 33 2.46 -1.02 -20.43
C LEU A 33 2.66 0.30 -21.17
N LYS A 34 1.85 1.30 -20.85
CA LYS A 34 2.08 2.65 -21.36
C LYS A 34 3.40 3.18 -20.80
N PRO A 35 4.32 3.66 -21.64
CA PRO A 35 5.58 4.20 -21.16
C PRO A 35 5.32 5.39 -20.21
N LEU A 36 6.10 5.50 -19.14
CA LEU A 36 6.12 6.65 -18.26
C LEU A 36 7.45 7.38 -18.45
N ARG A 37 7.39 8.70 -18.58
CA ARG A 37 8.56 9.55 -18.72
C ARG A 37 8.60 10.57 -17.60
N VAL A 38 9.72 10.68 -16.90
CA VAL A 38 9.95 11.75 -15.94
C VAL A 38 10.10 13.08 -16.68
N VAL A 39 9.28 14.06 -16.33
CA VAL A 39 9.28 15.41 -16.93
C VAL A 39 9.82 16.46 -15.98
N SER A 40 9.68 16.26 -14.66
CA SER A 40 10.37 17.05 -13.65
C SER A 40 10.62 16.23 -12.39
N ASP A 41 11.58 16.65 -11.58
CA ASP A 41 11.94 16.06 -10.29
C ASP A 41 12.42 17.19 -9.38
N ASP A 42 11.46 17.81 -8.70
CA ASP A 42 11.66 18.99 -7.86
C ASP A 42 11.78 18.58 -6.39
N THR A 43 12.52 19.36 -5.59
CA THR A 43 12.78 19.08 -4.19
C THR A 43 12.24 20.19 -3.29
N VAL A 44 11.47 19.82 -2.26
CA VAL A 44 11.00 20.71 -1.21
C VAL A 44 11.61 20.29 0.12
N ARG A 45 12.37 21.18 0.77
CA ARG A 45 13.13 20.91 1.99
C ARG A 45 12.48 21.45 3.25
N GLY A 46 13.03 21.04 4.40
CA GLY A 46 12.67 21.58 5.70
C GLY A 46 11.62 20.76 6.43
N PHE A 47 11.49 19.48 6.12
CA PHE A 47 10.69 18.52 6.89
C PHE A 47 11.56 17.82 7.96
N ALA A 48 10.93 17.44 9.05
CA ALA A 48 11.62 16.79 10.17
C ALA A 48 11.39 15.28 10.12
N PHE A 49 12.17 14.59 9.30
CA PHE A 49 12.04 13.15 9.05
C PHE A 49 10.65 12.78 8.53
N PRO A 50 10.27 13.22 7.31
CA PRO A 50 8.99 12.92 6.70
C PRO A 50 8.93 11.44 6.30
N GLU A 51 7.85 10.75 6.65
CA GLU A 51 7.76 9.31 6.47
C GLU A 51 6.66 8.88 5.49
N SER A 52 5.51 9.56 5.48
CA SER A 52 4.45 9.26 4.52
C SER A 52 3.77 10.52 4.02
N VAL A 53 3.21 10.43 2.81
CA VAL A 53 2.42 11.50 2.20
C VAL A 53 1.07 10.94 1.73
N ALA A 54 -0.04 11.62 2.09
CA ALA A 54 -1.35 11.33 1.56
C ALA A 54 -1.94 12.54 0.82
N TYR A 55 -2.58 12.30 -0.32
CA TYR A 55 -3.25 13.33 -1.11
C TYR A 55 -4.74 13.40 -0.78
N ASP A 56 -5.23 14.57 -0.35
CA ASP A 56 -6.66 14.86 -0.23
C ASP A 56 -7.19 15.55 -1.50
N PRO A 57 -7.94 14.83 -2.35
CA PRO A 57 -8.46 15.41 -3.60
C PRO A 57 -9.53 16.50 -3.37
N ARG A 58 -10.19 16.54 -2.21
CA ARG A 58 -11.22 17.55 -1.89
C ARG A 58 -10.57 18.89 -1.58
N GLY A 59 -9.54 18.87 -0.74
CA GLY A 59 -8.79 20.07 -0.37
C GLY A 59 -7.70 20.44 -1.38
N LYS A 60 -7.36 19.51 -2.31
CA LYS A 60 -6.19 19.61 -3.20
C LYS A 60 -4.92 19.92 -2.41
N VAL A 61 -4.74 19.20 -1.31
CA VAL A 61 -3.59 19.33 -0.40
C VAL A 61 -2.95 17.99 -0.13
N LEU A 62 -1.73 18.04 0.37
CA LEU A 62 -0.98 16.90 0.87
C LEU A 62 -0.96 16.96 2.40
N TYR A 63 -1.09 15.81 3.03
CA TYR A 63 -0.73 15.61 4.42
C TYR A 63 0.58 14.85 4.46
N VAL A 64 1.49 15.26 5.36
CA VAL A 64 2.82 14.67 5.51
C VAL A 64 3.03 14.30 6.97
N SER A 65 3.29 13.03 7.24
CA SER A 65 3.70 12.59 8.58
C SER A 65 5.18 12.89 8.79
N GLU A 66 5.50 13.43 9.96
CA GLU A 66 6.88 13.76 10.32
C GLU A 66 7.19 13.23 11.72
N PHE A 67 8.35 12.58 11.91
CA PHE A 67 8.80 12.07 13.21
C PHE A 67 9.11 13.18 14.23
N GLY A 68 9.40 14.38 13.76
CA GLY A 68 9.80 15.49 14.61
C GLY A 68 11.33 15.60 14.74
N SER A 69 11.87 15.71 15.94
CA SER A 69 13.24 16.16 16.14
C SER A 69 14.34 15.14 15.81
N GLU A 70 14.04 13.83 15.85
CA GLU A 70 15.06 12.79 15.75
C GLU A 70 14.58 11.56 14.96
N LEU A 71 15.51 10.95 14.22
CA LEU A 71 15.28 9.68 13.52
C LEU A 71 15.39 8.50 14.51
N LYS A 72 14.45 8.43 15.44
CA LYS A 72 14.30 7.34 16.40
C LYS A 72 12.89 6.77 16.31
N PRO A 73 12.63 5.84 15.40
CA PRO A 73 11.25 5.46 14.97
C PRO A 73 10.40 4.80 16.05
N LEU A 74 10.94 4.51 17.24
CA LEU A 74 10.24 3.91 18.38
C LEU A 74 10.17 4.82 19.60
N GLU A 75 10.71 6.03 19.51
CA GLU A 75 10.74 6.94 20.67
C GLU A 75 9.37 7.61 20.86
N LYS A 76 8.81 7.43 22.07
CA LYS A 76 7.55 8.07 22.47
C LYS A 76 7.83 9.45 23.07
N ASP A 77 8.25 10.39 22.24
CA ASP A 77 8.72 11.73 22.66
C ASP A 77 7.65 12.84 22.48
N GLY A 78 6.51 12.51 21.88
CA GLY A 78 5.42 13.46 21.64
C GLY A 78 5.75 14.57 20.65
N LYS A 79 6.76 14.40 19.77
CA LYS A 79 7.22 15.43 18.82
C LYS A 79 6.78 15.18 17.39
N GLY A 80 6.05 14.10 17.16
CA GLY A 80 5.47 13.78 15.85
C GLY A 80 4.37 14.75 15.48
N ARG A 81 4.18 14.92 14.16
CA ARG A 81 3.14 15.80 13.63
C ARG A 81 2.70 15.38 12.23
N ILE A 82 1.56 15.92 11.81
CA ILE A 82 1.13 15.93 10.42
C ILE A 82 1.18 17.36 9.94
N SER A 83 1.95 17.61 8.89
CA SER A 83 1.96 18.91 8.18
C SER A 83 0.97 18.88 7.03
N ARG A 84 0.40 20.05 6.69
CA ARG A 84 -0.42 20.28 5.49
C ARG A 84 0.36 21.09 4.47
N VAL A 85 0.42 20.59 3.23
CA VAL A 85 1.27 21.12 2.16
C VAL A 85 0.45 21.27 0.89
N SER A 86 0.72 22.28 0.07
CA SER A 86 0.09 22.46 -1.23
C SER A 86 0.68 21.51 -2.28
N LEU A 87 0.01 21.36 -3.44
CA LEU A 87 0.54 20.58 -4.57
C LEU A 87 1.77 21.22 -5.25
N THR A 88 2.14 22.45 -4.84
CA THR A 88 3.36 23.13 -5.28
C THR A 88 4.49 23.03 -4.24
N GLY A 89 4.28 22.27 -3.16
CA GLY A 89 5.27 22.09 -2.10
C GLY A 89 5.28 23.20 -1.02
N GLN A 90 4.39 24.18 -1.07
CA GLN A 90 4.30 25.21 -0.03
C GLN A 90 3.71 24.60 1.25
N VAL A 91 4.39 24.75 2.37
CA VAL A 91 3.87 24.37 3.68
C VAL A 91 2.77 25.34 4.10
N LEU A 92 1.53 24.84 4.19
CA LEU A 92 0.34 25.63 4.55
C LEU A 92 0.12 25.67 6.06
N ASP A 93 0.42 24.55 6.75
CA ASP A 93 0.33 24.44 8.22
C ASP A 93 1.31 23.36 8.67
N ARG A 94 2.34 23.77 9.41
CA ARG A 94 3.40 22.85 9.88
C ARG A 94 2.93 21.90 10.99
N GLN A 95 2.01 22.34 11.82
CA GLN A 95 1.47 21.60 12.94
C GLN A 95 -0.04 21.39 12.75
N PHE A 96 -0.42 20.81 11.60
CA PHE A 96 -1.83 20.63 11.28
C PHE A 96 -2.51 19.65 12.26
N LEU A 97 -1.87 18.51 12.52
CA LEU A 97 -2.29 17.57 13.55
C LEU A 97 -1.09 17.18 14.45
N PRO A 98 -1.35 16.88 15.74
CA PRO A 98 -2.64 17.08 16.41
C PRO A 98 -3.03 18.54 16.44
N GLY A 99 -4.35 18.80 16.41
CA GLY A 99 -4.88 20.15 16.57
C GLY A 99 -4.64 20.72 17.98
N PRO A 100 -4.97 21.98 18.23
CA PRO A 100 -4.80 22.61 19.55
C PRO A 100 -5.49 21.80 20.66
N GLY A 101 -4.74 21.49 21.74
CA GLY A 101 -5.23 20.68 22.86
C GLY A 101 -5.39 19.19 22.56
N GLY A 102 -5.02 18.75 21.38
CA GLY A 102 -5.02 17.33 21.01
C GLY A 102 -3.87 16.55 21.68
N GLU A 103 -4.05 15.26 21.84
CA GLU A 103 -2.99 14.38 22.37
C GLU A 103 -1.85 14.27 21.35
N ALA A 104 -0.61 14.31 21.83
CA ALA A 104 0.59 14.31 21.00
C ALA A 104 0.76 13.01 20.18
N LEU A 105 1.25 13.16 18.96
CA LEU A 105 1.80 12.07 18.16
C LEU A 105 3.28 11.85 18.53
N ASN A 106 3.72 10.61 18.47
CA ASN A 106 5.13 10.28 18.74
C ASN A 106 5.96 10.21 17.46
N LYS A 107 5.80 9.13 16.70
CA LYS A 107 6.50 8.89 15.41
C LYS A 107 5.48 8.43 14.38
N PRO A 108 4.61 9.35 13.93
CA PRO A 108 3.60 9.01 12.92
C PRO A 108 4.29 8.57 11.63
N LYS A 109 3.78 7.46 11.07
CA LYS A 109 4.29 6.84 9.86
C LYS A 109 3.24 6.88 8.76
N GLY A 110 2.78 5.72 8.31
CA GLY A 110 1.80 5.62 7.24
C GLY A 110 0.56 6.47 7.50
N ILE A 111 0.09 7.14 6.47
CA ILE A 111 -1.13 7.97 6.51
C ILE A 111 -2.04 7.66 5.33
N TRP A 112 -3.36 7.63 5.59
CA TRP A 112 -4.38 7.45 4.59
C TRP A 112 -5.49 8.48 4.75
N VAL A 113 -5.91 9.10 3.65
CA VAL A 113 -7.01 10.08 3.69
C VAL A 113 -8.18 9.61 2.83
N GLN A 114 -9.37 9.67 3.40
CA GLN A 114 -10.62 9.40 2.67
C GLN A 114 -11.77 10.23 3.25
N GLY A 115 -12.39 11.03 2.42
CA GLY A 115 -13.38 11.97 2.92
C GLY A 115 -12.77 12.92 3.96
N SER A 116 -13.46 13.20 5.07
CA SER A 116 -12.94 14.01 6.18
C SER A 116 -12.07 13.23 7.16
N ARG A 117 -11.77 11.97 6.89
CA ARG A 117 -10.98 11.12 7.78
C ARG A 117 -9.55 11.01 7.29
N LEU A 118 -8.64 11.11 8.25
CA LEU A 118 -7.22 10.81 8.10
C LEU A 118 -6.85 9.75 9.13
N TRP A 119 -6.35 8.60 8.67
CA TRP A 119 -5.78 7.57 9.54
C TRP A 119 -4.27 7.72 9.59
N VAL A 120 -3.68 7.42 10.76
CA VAL A 120 -2.24 7.58 11.01
C VAL A 120 -1.77 6.43 11.89
N THR A 121 -0.71 5.73 11.49
CA THR A 121 0.00 4.81 12.38
C THR A 121 0.98 5.58 13.26
N ASP A 122 1.12 5.17 14.52
CA ASP A 122 2.05 5.80 15.45
C ASP A 122 2.57 4.75 16.45
N ILE A 123 3.70 4.12 16.13
CA ILE A 123 4.42 3.10 16.90
C ILE A 123 3.56 1.88 17.24
N ASP A 124 2.69 1.97 18.24
CA ASP A 124 1.87 0.86 18.78
C ASP A 124 0.37 1.16 18.76
N VAL A 125 -0.02 2.26 18.13
CA VAL A 125 -1.42 2.67 17.96
C VAL A 125 -1.70 3.06 16.53
N VAL A 126 -2.99 3.07 16.18
CA VAL A 126 -3.50 3.75 15.00
C VAL A 126 -4.48 4.85 15.42
N TRP A 127 -4.38 5.97 14.75
CA TRP A 127 -5.28 7.11 14.94
C TRP A 127 -6.27 7.22 13.79
N VAL A 128 -7.45 7.76 14.09
CA VAL A 128 -8.36 8.32 13.10
C VAL A 128 -8.66 9.77 13.49
N PHE A 129 -8.47 10.69 12.57
CA PHE A 129 -8.73 12.12 12.76
C PHE A 129 -9.86 12.59 11.85
N ASP A 130 -10.66 13.54 12.33
CA ASP A 130 -11.44 14.43 11.47
C ASP A 130 -10.58 15.63 11.10
N VAL A 131 -10.25 15.77 9.81
CA VAL A 131 -9.38 16.86 9.34
C VAL A 131 -10.02 18.25 9.41
N THR A 132 -11.34 18.34 9.47
CA THR A 132 -12.07 19.61 9.61
C THR A 132 -12.10 20.07 11.07
N ALA A 133 -12.47 19.16 11.97
CA ALA A 133 -12.52 19.42 13.41
C ALA A 133 -11.14 19.35 14.08
N ARG A 134 -10.15 18.79 13.42
CA ARG A 134 -8.76 18.57 13.90
C ARG A 134 -8.72 17.81 15.23
N ARG A 135 -9.66 16.89 15.43
CA ARG A 135 -9.75 16.02 16.60
C ARG A 135 -9.61 14.56 16.18
N GLY A 136 -9.04 13.75 17.04
CA GLY A 136 -8.77 12.34 16.73
C GLY A 136 -9.07 11.41 17.90
N LYS A 137 -9.08 10.14 17.57
CA LYS A 137 -9.20 9.02 18.52
C LYS A 137 -8.16 7.97 18.16
N LYS A 138 -7.45 7.47 19.17
CA LYS A 138 -6.46 6.39 18.98
C LYS A 138 -7.04 5.04 19.37
N LEU A 139 -6.49 4.01 18.77
CA LEU A 139 -6.77 2.61 19.04
C LEU A 139 -5.44 1.86 19.20
N ALA A 140 -5.24 1.22 20.35
CA ALA A 140 -4.11 0.32 20.56
C ALA A 140 -4.32 -0.99 19.78
N LEU A 141 -3.27 -1.48 19.14
CA LEU A 141 -3.29 -2.75 18.42
C LEU A 141 -2.61 -3.83 19.27
N PRO A 142 -3.32 -4.89 19.69
CA PRO A 142 -2.76 -5.92 20.57
C PRO A 142 -1.62 -6.70 19.91
N GLY A 143 -0.41 -6.62 20.51
CA GLY A 143 0.78 -7.33 20.05
C GLY A 143 1.51 -6.67 18.88
N VAL A 144 1.14 -5.45 18.49
CA VAL A 144 1.92 -4.65 17.53
C VAL A 144 3.23 -4.22 18.17
N GLN A 145 4.31 -4.21 17.38
CA GLN A 145 5.62 -3.69 17.79
C GLN A 145 6.06 -2.49 16.96
N PHE A 146 5.54 -2.40 15.73
CA PHE A 146 5.91 -1.34 14.80
C PHE A 146 4.79 -1.14 13.77
N ALA A 147 3.69 -0.51 14.21
CA ALA A 147 2.66 -0.09 13.26
C ALA A 147 3.30 0.86 12.25
N ASN A 148 3.39 0.40 11.02
CA ASN A 148 4.13 1.08 9.97
C ASN A 148 3.19 1.76 8.98
N ASP A 149 2.70 1.06 7.98
CA ASP A 149 1.80 1.63 6.98
C ASP A 149 0.36 1.16 7.18
N LEU A 150 -0.56 1.83 6.51
CA LEU A 150 -1.99 1.52 6.59
C LEU A 150 -2.74 1.84 5.31
N ALA A 151 -3.85 1.12 5.10
CA ALA A 151 -4.78 1.38 4.01
C ALA A 151 -6.22 1.13 4.46
N VAL A 152 -7.16 1.89 3.89
CA VAL A 152 -8.59 1.67 4.11
C VAL A 152 -9.24 1.16 2.84
N ALA A 153 -9.87 0.00 2.93
CA ALA A 153 -10.62 -0.61 1.82
C ALA A 153 -11.95 -1.17 2.31
N ARG A 154 -13.04 -0.78 1.66
CA ARG A 154 -14.40 -1.31 1.94
C ARG A 154 -14.80 -1.23 3.42
N GLY A 155 -14.44 -0.15 4.11
CA GLY A 155 -14.74 0.06 5.52
C GLY A 155 -13.86 -0.72 6.49
N VAL A 156 -12.81 -1.38 6.01
CA VAL A 156 -11.79 -2.09 6.78
C VAL A 156 -10.50 -1.30 6.75
N LEU A 157 -9.88 -1.13 7.92
CA LEU A 157 -8.53 -0.60 8.04
C LEU A 157 -7.54 -1.76 8.16
N TYR A 158 -6.52 -1.74 7.32
CA TYR A 158 -5.39 -2.65 7.36
C TYR A 158 -4.17 -1.89 7.89
N VAL A 159 -3.40 -2.50 8.79
CA VAL A 159 -2.19 -1.90 9.38
C VAL A 159 -1.06 -2.92 9.34
N SER A 160 0.05 -2.58 8.73
CA SER A 160 1.24 -3.43 8.66
C SER A 160 2.11 -3.31 9.91
N ASP A 161 2.75 -4.41 10.28
CA ASP A 161 3.81 -4.48 11.29
C ASP A 161 4.92 -5.39 10.79
N ASN A 162 5.99 -4.79 10.30
CA ASN A 162 7.10 -5.53 9.70
C ASN A 162 7.95 -6.28 10.73
N ARG A 163 7.93 -5.88 12.00
CA ARG A 163 8.69 -6.56 13.07
C ARG A 163 8.04 -7.85 13.53
N THR A 164 6.72 -7.90 13.51
CA THR A 164 5.98 -9.10 13.90
C THR A 164 5.47 -9.91 12.72
N ASP A 165 5.82 -9.50 11.49
CA ASP A 165 5.43 -10.13 10.22
C ASP A 165 3.92 -10.36 10.13
N GLN A 166 3.14 -9.29 10.31
CA GLN A 166 1.68 -9.36 10.29
C GLN A 166 1.04 -8.11 9.70
N VAL A 167 -0.18 -8.28 9.21
CA VAL A 167 -1.09 -7.18 8.87
C VAL A 167 -2.33 -7.31 9.73
N PHE A 168 -2.61 -6.28 10.52
CA PHE A 168 -3.83 -6.18 11.30
C PHE A 168 -5.02 -5.80 10.42
N ARG A 169 -6.21 -6.19 10.84
CA ARG A 169 -7.49 -5.82 10.26
C ARG A 169 -8.38 -5.26 11.35
N VAL A 170 -8.87 -4.04 11.17
CA VAL A 170 -9.69 -3.29 12.13
C VAL A 170 -11.04 -2.96 11.48
N GLU A 171 -12.14 -3.29 12.12
CA GLU A 171 -13.51 -3.06 11.65
C GLU A 171 -14.39 -2.49 12.77
N PRO A 172 -15.10 -1.38 12.52
CA PRO A 172 -15.03 -0.52 11.32
C PRO A 172 -13.72 0.27 11.25
N ALA A 173 -13.31 0.66 10.03
CA ALA A 173 -12.14 1.52 9.82
C ALA A 173 -12.31 2.89 10.47
N ASP A 174 -13.47 3.52 10.30
CA ASP A 174 -13.83 4.76 11.00
C ASP A 174 -14.40 4.44 12.38
N PHE A 175 -13.55 4.53 13.39
CA PHE A 175 -13.91 4.33 14.78
C PHE A 175 -13.96 5.65 15.58
N LEU A 176 -13.88 6.81 14.92
CA LEU A 176 -13.84 8.10 15.60
C LEU A 176 -15.05 8.33 16.50
N GLU A 177 -16.24 8.10 15.95
CA GLU A 177 -17.51 8.35 16.65
C GLU A 177 -18.12 7.07 17.27
N THR A 178 -17.48 5.92 17.15
CA THR A 178 -18.03 4.68 17.67
C THR A 178 -17.89 4.62 19.20
N THR A 179 -18.92 4.17 19.89
CA THR A 179 -18.86 3.86 21.33
C THR A 179 -18.31 2.46 21.60
N ALA A 180 -18.62 1.50 20.71
CA ALA A 180 -18.07 0.16 20.78
C ALA A 180 -16.62 0.12 20.26
N ALA A 181 -15.79 -0.70 20.89
CA ALA A 181 -14.45 -0.96 20.40
C ALA A 181 -14.49 -1.66 19.04
N PRO A 182 -13.65 -1.26 18.07
CA PRO A 182 -13.52 -1.97 16.80
C PRO A 182 -13.07 -3.42 17.01
N LYS A 183 -13.51 -4.30 16.12
CA LYS A 183 -13.00 -5.67 16.05
C LYS A 183 -11.61 -5.65 15.42
N ILE A 184 -10.63 -6.21 16.13
CA ILE A 184 -9.24 -6.33 15.65
C ILE A 184 -8.96 -7.81 15.38
N THR A 185 -8.52 -8.12 14.18
CA THR A 185 -8.10 -9.46 13.74
C THR A 185 -6.78 -9.38 12.98
N ARG A 186 -6.31 -10.49 12.43
CA ARG A 186 -5.16 -10.54 11.52
C ARG A 186 -5.66 -10.85 10.11
N ALA A 187 -5.26 -10.03 9.13
CA ALA A 187 -5.44 -10.35 7.72
C ALA A 187 -4.44 -11.45 7.30
N VAL A 188 -3.20 -11.32 7.77
CA VAL A 188 -2.12 -12.27 7.53
C VAL A 188 -1.08 -12.20 8.63
N GLN A 189 -0.39 -13.32 8.91
CA GLN A 189 0.67 -13.39 9.91
C GLN A 189 1.67 -14.51 9.56
N GLY A 190 2.97 -14.28 9.82
CA GLY A 190 4.01 -15.30 9.76
C GLY A 190 4.24 -15.88 8.36
N LYS A 191 4.24 -15.03 7.33
CA LYS A 191 4.48 -15.40 5.92
C LYS A 191 5.84 -14.94 5.40
N ALA A 192 6.71 -14.48 6.29
CA ALA A 192 8.06 -13.95 6.00
C ALA A 192 8.05 -12.78 4.98
N MET A 193 6.96 -12.02 4.93
CA MET A 193 6.84 -10.83 4.09
C MET A 193 7.54 -9.62 4.72
N ASN A 194 7.54 -9.53 6.06
CA ASN A 194 7.94 -8.34 6.82
C ASN A 194 7.23 -7.09 6.26
N PRO A 195 5.87 -7.05 6.32
CA PRO A 195 5.06 -6.09 5.58
C PRO A 195 5.36 -4.66 6.01
N ASN A 196 5.62 -3.80 5.04
CA ASN A 196 5.77 -2.37 5.18
C ASN A 196 4.60 -1.70 4.44
N GLY A 197 4.78 -1.19 3.24
CA GLY A 197 3.74 -0.56 2.45
C GLY A 197 2.56 -1.49 2.16
N VAL A 198 1.34 -0.97 2.30
CA VAL A 198 0.10 -1.67 2.00
C VAL A 198 -0.83 -0.82 1.15
N TYR A 199 -1.45 -1.40 0.12
CA TYR A 199 -2.32 -0.67 -0.80
C TYR A 199 -3.51 -1.53 -1.26
N PRO A 200 -4.75 -0.99 -1.39
CA PRO A 200 -5.88 -1.74 -1.91
C PRO A 200 -5.70 -2.08 -3.39
N GLY A 201 -5.57 -3.35 -3.71
CA GLY A 201 -5.54 -3.82 -5.08
C GLY A 201 -6.89 -3.65 -5.79
N ARG A 202 -6.87 -3.40 -7.09
CA ARG A 202 -8.09 -3.22 -7.90
C ARG A 202 -8.95 -4.47 -8.00
N ASP A 203 -8.33 -5.63 -7.84
CA ASP A 203 -8.99 -6.93 -7.78
C ASP A 203 -9.64 -7.22 -6.42
N GLY A 204 -9.48 -6.30 -5.46
CA GLY A 204 -9.99 -6.41 -4.10
C GLY A 204 -9.06 -7.14 -3.14
N SER A 205 -7.87 -7.51 -3.58
CA SER A 205 -6.78 -7.95 -2.71
C SER A 205 -6.14 -6.78 -1.96
N LEU A 206 -5.30 -7.08 -0.99
CA LEU A 206 -4.37 -6.13 -0.40
C LEU A 206 -2.99 -6.36 -1.02
N LEU A 207 -2.43 -5.35 -1.68
CA LEU A 207 -1.04 -5.35 -2.13
C LEU A 207 -0.15 -5.02 -0.95
N VAL A 208 0.97 -5.72 -0.84
CA VAL A 208 1.91 -5.59 0.28
C VAL A 208 3.33 -5.61 -0.26
N VAL A 209 4.16 -4.71 0.22
CA VAL A 209 5.62 -4.75 -0.01
C VAL A 209 6.36 -4.99 1.30
N GLY A 210 7.51 -5.63 1.22
CA GLY A 210 8.25 -6.01 2.41
C GLY A 210 9.53 -5.22 2.64
N PHE A 211 9.88 -5.06 3.92
CA PHE A 211 11.04 -4.31 4.36
C PHE A 211 11.82 -5.11 5.40
N MET A 212 13.11 -5.35 5.14
CA MET A 212 14.01 -6.06 6.04
C MET A 212 15.43 -5.47 5.96
N ALA A 213 16.42 -6.12 6.53
CA ALA A 213 17.83 -5.72 6.40
C ALA A 213 18.26 -5.66 4.93
N ALA A 214 19.26 -4.84 4.63
CA ALA A 214 19.69 -4.56 3.26
C ALA A 214 20.17 -5.80 2.48
N ASP A 215 20.70 -6.80 3.19
CA ASP A 215 21.13 -8.11 2.66
C ASP A 215 20.00 -9.14 2.58
N GLN A 216 18.79 -8.78 2.99
CA GLN A 216 17.61 -9.62 2.98
C GLN A 216 16.46 -8.95 2.23
N PRO A 217 16.57 -8.80 0.89
CA PRO A 217 15.53 -8.17 0.09
C PRO A 217 14.19 -8.90 0.24
N ARG A 218 13.11 -8.13 0.18
CA ARG A 218 11.74 -8.63 0.24
C ARG A 218 11.03 -8.39 -1.09
N GLY A 219 9.86 -8.96 -1.20
CA GLY A 219 9.08 -9.00 -2.41
C GLY A 219 7.88 -8.07 -2.43
N ILE A 220 7.10 -8.28 -3.46
CA ILE A 220 5.77 -7.74 -3.66
C ILE A 220 4.78 -8.89 -3.57
N TYR A 221 3.72 -8.70 -2.79
CA TYR A 221 2.74 -9.72 -2.48
C TYR A 221 1.32 -9.21 -2.70
N SER A 222 0.40 -10.14 -2.94
CA SER A 222 -1.04 -9.90 -2.93
C SER A 222 -1.67 -10.79 -1.88
N VAL A 223 -2.46 -10.22 -0.98
CA VAL A 223 -3.16 -10.92 0.10
C VAL A 223 -4.65 -10.90 -0.20
N SER A 224 -5.28 -12.07 -0.30
CA SER A 224 -6.71 -12.21 -0.54
C SER A 224 -7.53 -11.80 0.70
N ALA A 225 -8.83 -11.64 0.55
CA ALA A 225 -9.74 -11.37 1.67
C ALA A 225 -9.76 -12.51 2.72
N THR A 226 -9.36 -13.72 2.33
CA THR A 226 -9.23 -14.91 3.19
C THR A 226 -7.85 -15.05 3.83
N GLY A 227 -6.89 -14.15 3.48
CA GLY A 227 -5.53 -14.17 4.02
C GLY A 227 -4.55 -15.05 3.23
N ASP A 228 -4.95 -15.53 2.05
CA ASP A 228 -4.05 -16.26 1.17
C ASP A 228 -3.04 -15.31 0.54
N VAL A 229 -1.76 -15.67 0.60
CA VAL A 229 -0.67 -14.86 0.07
C VAL A 229 -0.21 -15.39 -1.27
N LYS A 230 -0.23 -14.52 -2.28
CA LYS A 230 0.40 -14.75 -3.58
C LYS A 230 1.64 -13.87 -3.70
N THR A 231 2.80 -14.47 -3.93
CA THR A 231 4.02 -13.71 -4.26
C THR A 231 3.97 -13.27 -5.72
N LEU A 232 4.00 -11.94 -5.95
CA LEU A 232 4.06 -11.35 -7.28
C LEU A 232 5.52 -11.23 -7.75
N ALA A 233 6.41 -10.82 -6.84
CA ALA A 233 7.86 -10.80 -7.06
C ALA A 233 8.56 -11.16 -5.74
N PRO A 234 9.45 -12.16 -5.70
CA PRO A 234 9.96 -12.70 -4.43
C PRO A 234 11.07 -11.86 -3.78
N SER A 235 11.84 -11.12 -4.58
CA SER A 235 13.03 -10.40 -4.11
C SER A 235 13.27 -9.18 -4.99
N VAL A 236 12.70 -8.04 -4.60
CA VAL A 236 12.82 -6.77 -5.35
C VAL A 236 13.78 -5.84 -4.66
N GLY A 237 13.64 -5.67 -3.33
CA GLY A 237 14.45 -4.73 -2.61
C GLY A 237 14.11 -4.63 -1.13
N ARG A 238 14.31 -3.46 -0.59
CA ARG A 238 13.94 -3.04 0.76
C ARG A 238 12.84 -2.01 0.61
N LEU A 239 11.62 -2.54 0.37
CA LEU A 239 10.52 -1.75 -0.15
C LEU A 239 9.74 -1.04 0.96
N ASP A 240 9.33 0.21 0.70
CA ASP A 240 8.59 1.02 1.66
C ASP A 240 7.17 1.30 1.15
N GLY A 241 6.95 2.30 0.32
CA GLY A 241 5.64 2.62 -0.23
C GLY A 241 5.24 1.77 -1.44
N ILE A 242 3.93 1.68 -1.69
CA ILE A 242 3.36 1.00 -2.87
C ILE A 242 2.10 1.69 -3.36
N TYR A 243 1.95 1.79 -4.68
CA TYR A 243 0.74 2.30 -5.34
C TYR A 243 0.47 1.54 -6.64
N GLN A 244 -0.79 1.19 -6.92
CA GLN A 244 -1.19 0.53 -8.17
C GLN A 244 -1.68 1.54 -9.20
N LEU A 245 -1.00 1.61 -10.35
CA LEU A 245 -1.42 2.38 -11.50
C LEU A 245 -2.63 1.74 -12.21
N ASP A 246 -3.29 2.51 -13.08
CA ASP A 246 -4.49 2.06 -13.82
C ASP A 246 -4.20 0.98 -14.86
N ASP A 247 -2.96 0.85 -15.33
CA ASP A 247 -2.49 -0.22 -16.21
C ASP A 247 -2.09 -1.50 -15.46
N GLY A 248 -2.26 -1.52 -14.13
CA GLY A 248 -1.94 -2.66 -13.27
C GLY A 248 -0.48 -2.71 -12.82
N SER A 249 0.42 -1.88 -13.37
CA SER A 249 1.80 -1.77 -12.86
C SER A 249 1.82 -1.12 -11.47
N LEU A 250 2.90 -1.33 -10.74
CA LEU A 250 3.04 -0.86 -9.36
C LEU A 250 4.19 0.15 -9.28
N LEU A 251 3.93 1.29 -8.64
CA LEU A 251 5.00 2.15 -8.16
C LEU A 251 5.42 1.65 -6.79
N VAL A 252 6.72 1.58 -6.53
CA VAL A 252 7.28 1.20 -5.22
C VAL A 252 8.52 2.03 -4.93
N THR A 253 8.76 2.33 -3.67
CA THR A 253 10.02 2.92 -3.21
C THR A 253 10.94 1.85 -2.68
N ASP A 254 12.24 1.96 -3.00
CA ASP A 254 13.27 1.01 -2.58
C ASP A 254 14.44 1.70 -1.90
N TRP A 255 14.63 1.41 -0.63
CA TRP A 255 15.71 1.93 0.20
C TRP A 255 17.10 1.43 -0.23
N ASN A 256 17.20 0.22 -0.76
CA ASN A 256 18.50 -0.34 -1.15
C ASN A 256 19.10 0.39 -2.34
N SER A 257 18.27 0.67 -3.33
CA SER A 257 18.73 1.41 -4.52
C SER A 257 18.54 2.93 -4.39
N GLY A 258 17.86 3.40 -3.35
CA GLY A 258 17.48 4.80 -3.19
C GLY A 258 16.61 5.29 -4.34
N SER A 259 15.58 4.55 -4.72
CA SER A 259 14.86 4.76 -5.96
C SER A 259 13.33 4.72 -5.81
N LEU A 260 12.65 5.43 -6.70
CA LEU A 260 11.26 5.20 -7.08
C LEU A 260 11.26 4.28 -8.30
N LEU A 261 10.65 3.12 -8.18
CA LEU A 261 10.59 2.08 -9.19
C LEU A 261 9.16 1.92 -9.72
N ARG A 262 9.04 1.54 -10.99
CA ARG A 262 7.83 0.97 -11.56
C ARG A 262 8.06 -0.51 -11.81
N TRP A 263 7.28 -1.34 -11.14
CA TRP A 263 7.33 -2.79 -11.31
C TRP A 263 6.13 -3.30 -12.13
N SER A 264 6.38 -4.31 -12.93
CA SER A 264 5.35 -5.09 -13.64
C SER A 264 5.82 -6.53 -13.81
N PRO A 265 4.95 -7.48 -14.19
CA PRO A 265 5.36 -8.86 -14.50
C PRO A 265 6.41 -8.97 -15.60
N THR A 266 6.56 -7.95 -16.46
CA THR A 266 7.53 -7.92 -17.56
C THR A 266 8.87 -7.28 -17.20
N GLY A 267 8.99 -6.67 -16.02
CA GLY A 267 10.23 -6.08 -15.56
C GLY A 267 10.05 -4.89 -14.60
N THR A 268 11.19 -4.34 -14.18
CA THR A 268 11.28 -3.19 -13.29
C THR A 268 12.00 -2.04 -13.99
N GLU A 269 11.41 -0.86 -13.91
CA GLU A 269 11.94 0.40 -14.46
C GLU A 269 12.27 1.35 -13.31
N THR A 270 13.41 2.03 -13.34
CA THR A 270 13.74 3.09 -12.39
C THR A 270 13.24 4.43 -12.93
N LEU A 271 12.32 5.07 -12.20
CA LEU A 271 11.76 6.38 -12.55
C LEU A 271 12.58 7.53 -11.96
N ALA A 272 12.96 7.43 -10.69
CA ALA A 272 13.80 8.42 -10.02
C ALA A 272 14.76 7.73 -9.06
N LYS A 273 15.91 8.34 -8.78
CA LYS A 273 16.97 7.80 -7.90
C LYS A 273 17.68 8.90 -7.12
N GLY A 274 18.56 8.49 -6.21
CA GLY A 274 19.35 9.41 -5.38
C GLY A 274 18.72 9.74 -4.04
N PHE A 275 17.63 9.06 -3.68
CA PHE A 275 17.07 9.11 -2.34
C PHE A 275 18.02 8.45 -1.32
N LYS A 276 17.94 8.89 -0.06
CA LYS A 276 18.66 8.28 1.07
C LYS A 276 17.75 7.43 1.95
N GLY A 277 16.45 7.74 1.96
CA GLY A 277 15.43 7.01 2.68
C GLY A 277 14.07 7.25 2.04
N PRO A 278 13.82 6.74 0.79
CA PRO A 278 12.54 6.94 0.13
C PRO A 278 11.46 6.14 0.86
N ALA A 279 10.51 6.85 1.44
CA ALA A 279 9.47 6.25 2.28
C ALA A 279 8.13 6.17 1.53
N ASP A 280 7.01 6.07 2.27
CA ASP A 280 5.69 5.94 1.66
C ASP A 280 5.22 7.23 0.99
N PHE A 281 4.53 7.14 -0.14
CA PHE A 281 4.35 8.25 -1.07
C PHE A 281 2.90 8.43 -1.56
N ALA A 282 2.58 9.65 -1.98
CA ALA A 282 1.32 9.95 -2.65
C ALA A 282 1.45 10.01 -4.17
N VAL A 283 0.38 9.62 -4.86
CA VAL A 283 0.20 9.80 -6.30
C VAL A 283 -1.00 10.73 -6.55
N VAL A 284 -0.75 11.84 -7.20
CA VAL A 284 -1.76 12.81 -7.62
C VAL A 284 -2.00 12.65 -9.11
N PRO A 285 -3.21 12.28 -9.55
CA PRO A 285 -3.53 12.24 -10.97
C PRO A 285 -3.46 13.63 -11.59
N GLU A 286 -2.81 13.74 -12.76
CA GLU A 286 -2.75 14.94 -13.59
C GLU A 286 -3.22 14.64 -15.02
N ALA A 287 -3.54 15.66 -15.81
CA ALA A 287 -3.86 15.48 -17.21
C ALA A 287 -2.65 14.89 -17.97
N GLY A 288 -2.79 13.67 -18.46
CA GLY A 288 -1.74 12.95 -19.19
C GLY A 288 -0.64 12.34 -18.32
N GLY A 289 -0.82 12.23 -16.99
CA GLY A 289 0.21 11.64 -16.14
C GLY A 289 -0.08 11.68 -14.66
N PHE A 290 0.98 11.84 -13.87
CA PHE A 290 0.92 11.84 -12.40
C PHE A 290 1.96 12.77 -11.80
N LEU A 291 1.64 13.35 -10.65
CA LEU A 291 2.63 13.89 -9.73
C LEU A 291 2.81 12.88 -8.57
N VAL A 292 4.01 12.33 -8.42
CA VAL A 292 4.38 11.42 -7.34
C VAL A 292 5.19 12.22 -6.31
N ILE A 293 4.73 12.23 -5.06
CA ILE A 293 5.40 12.95 -3.97
C ILE A 293 5.99 11.92 -3.03
N VAL A 294 7.32 11.77 -3.09
CA VAL A 294 8.09 10.81 -2.30
C VAL A 294 8.82 11.55 -1.17
N PRO A 295 8.50 11.27 0.09
CA PRO A 295 9.30 11.77 1.19
C PRO A 295 10.65 11.06 1.24
N ASP A 296 11.72 11.82 1.45
CA ASP A 296 13.02 11.27 1.82
C ASP A 296 13.20 11.46 3.32
N LEU A 297 12.95 10.41 4.06
CA LEU A 297 13.00 10.38 5.52
C LEU A 297 14.34 10.88 6.06
N VAL A 298 15.43 10.48 5.42
CA VAL A 298 16.81 10.77 5.88
C VAL A 298 17.24 12.19 5.51
N GLN A 299 16.86 12.66 4.32
CA GLN A 299 17.23 14.00 3.86
C GLN A 299 16.29 15.11 4.35
N GLY A 300 15.14 14.76 4.94
CA GLY A 300 14.17 15.75 5.44
C GLY A 300 13.53 16.56 4.32
N GLU A 301 13.20 15.92 3.20
CA GLU A 301 12.68 16.56 2.01
C GLU A 301 11.55 15.76 1.35
N LEU A 302 10.78 16.43 0.51
CA LEU A 302 9.83 15.80 -0.42
C LEU A 302 10.37 15.94 -1.83
N ARG A 303 10.45 14.83 -2.56
CA ARG A 303 10.75 14.81 -4.00
C ARG A 303 9.43 14.76 -4.76
N MET A 304 9.22 15.73 -5.62
CA MET A 304 8.01 15.92 -6.42
C MET A 304 8.32 15.49 -7.86
N VAL A 305 8.11 14.21 -8.15
CA VAL A 305 8.44 13.60 -9.44
C VAL A 305 7.20 13.64 -10.33
N ARG A 306 7.25 14.42 -11.42
CA ARG A 306 6.16 14.48 -12.39
C ARG A 306 6.42 13.48 -13.53
N LEU A 307 5.44 12.62 -13.77
CA LEU A 307 5.45 11.56 -14.78
C LEU A 307 4.44 11.88 -15.87
N ALA A 308 4.84 11.84 -17.14
CA ALA A 308 3.96 11.87 -18.31
C ALA A 308 3.81 10.46 -18.91
N ARG A 309 2.63 10.23 -19.50
CA ARG A 309 2.34 9.03 -20.33
C ARG A 309 2.65 9.27 -21.78
#